data_049fc8fb71a79bafce0d0b9c39947054
#
_entry.id   049fc8fb71a79bafce0d0b9c39947054
#
_cell.length_a   1.000
_cell.length_b   1.000
_cell.length_c   1.000
_cell.angle_alpha   90.00
_cell.angle_beta   90.00
_cell.angle_gamma   90.00
#
_symmetry.space_group_name_H-M   'P 1'
#
loop_
_entity.id
_entity.type
_entity.pdbx_description
1 polymer ?
#
loop_
_entity_poly.entity_id
_entity_poly.type
_entity_poly.pdbx_seq_one_letter_code
_entity_poly.pdbx_strand_id
1 'polypeptide(L)'
;MKLSIIIVNYNVKYFLEQCLCSVRAAIAGMEAEVLVVDNHSADGSVEYLRPRFPEVTFIENKDNPGFAKANNQAIRISSGEYVLLLNPDTVIGEESVRSLCFFMDEHPEAGGIGVKMLDGHGVFLAESKRSFPSPWVSFCKIFGLSKLFPSSRLFARYSLPYLNKEKQHKVEVLAGAFMFLRRKALDKVGLLDESFFMYGEDIDLSYRIVQGGYVNYYIPERILHYKGESTKHGDIKYVKAFYGAMLIFYRKYYPHSGWLMSMLIRLAVLLKASLSVAGGMLGLKRKPRAKHRRLLVLCREEEFEKVKAACVKRMPDLEYVNLWNLNEECVMDAICRRNQMKRFTDLVFCYPDARFEQMLLLMDKVADKRINYHIVINGELIIDN
;
A
#
# COMPACT_ATOMS: atom_id res chain seq x y z
N MET A 1 -22.72 -0.57 12.77
CA MET A 1 -21.82 -0.57 11.59
C MET A 1 -20.79 -1.68 11.77
N LYS A 2 -20.56 -2.52 10.77
CA LYS A 2 -19.57 -3.62 10.88
C LYS A 2 -18.14 -3.10 10.65
N LEU A 3 -17.97 -2.20 9.66
CA LEU A 3 -16.67 -1.73 9.26
C LEU A 3 -16.65 -0.22 9.02
N SER A 4 -15.59 0.46 9.47
CA SER A 4 -15.24 1.83 9.08
C SER A 4 -13.94 1.81 8.29
N ILE A 5 -13.94 2.31 7.07
CA ILE A 5 -12.75 2.48 6.22
C ILE A 5 -12.30 3.92 6.29
N ILE A 6 -11.06 4.15 6.68
CA ILE A 6 -10.47 5.47 6.86
C ILE A 6 -9.32 5.63 5.89
N ILE A 7 -9.37 6.67 5.08
CA ILE A 7 -8.38 6.99 4.06
C ILE A 7 -7.88 8.41 4.29
N VAL A 8 -6.57 8.62 4.42
CA VAL A 8 -5.97 9.94 4.54
C VAL A 8 -5.41 10.34 3.17
N ASN A 9 -5.94 11.43 2.61
CA ASN A 9 -5.54 11.95 1.30
C ASN A 9 -4.57 13.13 1.44
N TYR A 10 -3.56 13.17 0.56
CA TYR A 10 -2.71 14.34 0.36
C TYR A 10 -2.12 14.35 -1.06
N ASN A 11 -2.73 15.15 -1.95
CA ASN A 11 -2.28 15.39 -3.34
C ASN A 11 -2.12 14.12 -4.20
N VAL A 12 -3.09 13.19 -4.14
CA VAL A 12 -3.09 11.94 -4.93
C VAL A 12 -4.49 11.64 -5.51
N LYS A 13 -5.09 12.64 -6.12
CA LYS A 13 -6.48 12.62 -6.62
C LYS A 13 -6.88 11.36 -7.38
N TYR A 14 -6.10 10.97 -8.37
CA TYR A 14 -6.45 9.84 -9.24
C TYR A 14 -6.20 8.47 -8.59
N PHE A 15 -5.19 8.36 -7.73
CA PHE A 15 -5.01 7.16 -6.92
C PHE A 15 -6.14 6.99 -5.92
N LEU A 16 -6.57 8.07 -5.26
CA LEU A 16 -7.73 8.05 -4.37
C LEU A 16 -9.01 7.65 -5.12
N GLU A 17 -9.19 8.08 -6.38
CA GLU A 17 -10.32 7.64 -7.19
C GLU A 17 -10.30 6.12 -7.43
N GLN A 18 -9.16 5.56 -7.84
CA GLN A 18 -9.00 4.09 -7.99
C GLN A 18 -9.26 3.36 -6.67
N CYS A 19 -8.71 3.86 -5.58
CA CYS A 19 -8.90 3.31 -4.24
C CYS A 19 -10.40 3.28 -3.89
N LEU A 20 -11.11 4.41 -4.03
CA LEU A 20 -12.54 4.50 -3.71
C LEU A 20 -13.40 3.61 -4.60
N CYS A 21 -13.08 3.47 -5.89
CA CYS A 21 -13.77 2.52 -6.77
C CYS A 21 -13.62 1.08 -6.28
N SER A 22 -12.41 0.68 -5.89
CA SER A 22 -12.14 -0.67 -5.37
C SER A 22 -12.79 -0.90 -4.00
N VAL A 23 -12.78 0.11 -3.14
CA VAL A 23 -13.46 0.10 -1.83
C VAL A 23 -14.97 -0.06 -2.01
N ARG A 24 -15.59 0.75 -2.91
CA ARG A 24 -17.02 0.65 -3.22
C ARG A 24 -17.41 -0.77 -3.66
N ALA A 25 -16.59 -1.40 -4.51
CA ALA A 25 -16.80 -2.77 -4.94
C ALA A 25 -16.65 -3.78 -3.78
N ALA A 26 -15.65 -3.59 -2.92
CA ALA A 26 -15.34 -4.51 -1.81
C ALA A 26 -16.37 -4.48 -0.69
N ILE A 27 -17.05 -3.34 -0.45
CA ILE A 27 -18.07 -3.20 0.60
C ILE A 27 -19.51 -3.37 0.08
N ALA A 28 -19.70 -3.73 -1.19
CA ALA A 28 -21.04 -3.91 -1.76
C ALA A 28 -21.85 -4.93 -0.95
N GLY A 29 -23.01 -4.49 -0.44
CA GLY A 29 -23.90 -5.32 0.41
C GLY A 29 -23.39 -5.53 1.84
N MET A 30 -22.44 -4.70 2.32
CA MET A 30 -21.96 -4.71 3.70
C MET A 30 -22.42 -3.45 4.46
N GLU A 31 -22.61 -3.58 5.78
CA GLU A 31 -22.77 -2.43 6.66
C GLU A 31 -21.41 -1.75 6.92
N ALA A 32 -21.02 -0.86 6.02
CA ALA A 32 -19.75 -0.18 6.07
C ALA A 32 -19.90 1.33 5.83
N GLU A 33 -18.99 2.10 6.41
CA GLU A 33 -18.83 3.54 6.16
C GLU A 33 -17.43 3.84 5.65
N VAL A 34 -17.30 4.86 4.82
CA VAL A 34 -16.03 5.33 4.28
C VAL A 34 -15.81 6.78 4.63
N LEU A 35 -14.69 7.05 5.29
CA LEU A 35 -14.27 8.41 5.68
C LEU A 35 -12.95 8.73 4.98
N VAL A 36 -12.92 9.84 4.25
CA VAL A 36 -11.71 10.39 3.64
C VAL A 36 -11.33 11.66 4.38
N VAL A 37 -10.13 11.69 4.97
CA VAL A 37 -9.56 12.88 5.58
C VAL A 37 -8.58 13.51 4.61
N ASP A 38 -8.92 14.67 4.09
CA ASP A 38 -8.05 15.44 3.21
C ASP A 38 -7.14 16.37 4.02
N ASN A 39 -5.84 16.16 3.92
CA ASN A 39 -4.81 16.94 4.62
C ASN A 39 -4.40 18.19 3.83
N HIS A 40 -5.38 19.00 3.42
CA HIS A 40 -5.16 20.25 2.68
C HIS A 40 -4.50 20.01 1.31
N SER A 41 -5.11 19.14 0.49
CA SER A 41 -4.64 18.88 -0.87
C SER A 41 -4.84 20.09 -1.78
N ALA A 42 -3.85 20.37 -2.61
CA ALA A 42 -3.88 21.47 -3.60
C ALA A 42 -4.26 20.99 -5.02
N ASP A 43 -4.48 19.69 -5.21
CA ASP A 43 -4.76 19.07 -6.51
C ASP A 43 -6.25 19.03 -6.88
N GLY A 44 -7.12 19.60 -6.03
CA GLY A 44 -8.58 19.58 -6.21
C GLY A 44 -9.22 18.21 -5.99
N SER A 45 -8.59 17.34 -5.20
CA SER A 45 -9.08 15.98 -4.90
C SER A 45 -10.51 15.97 -4.39
N VAL A 46 -10.84 16.78 -3.38
CA VAL A 46 -12.14 16.74 -2.72
C VAL A 46 -13.25 17.26 -3.63
N GLU A 47 -13.01 18.39 -4.32
CA GLU A 47 -13.97 18.98 -5.27
C GLU A 47 -14.30 17.98 -6.40
N TYR A 48 -13.29 17.27 -6.89
CA TYR A 48 -13.43 16.31 -7.97
C TYR A 48 -14.14 15.02 -7.52
N LEU A 49 -13.85 14.50 -6.32
CA LEU A 49 -14.32 13.19 -5.87
C LEU A 49 -15.66 13.21 -5.13
N ARG A 50 -15.96 14.27 -4.38
CA ARG A 50 -17.21 14.37 -3.61
C ARG A 50 -18.48 14.12 -4.46
N PRO A 51 -18.67 14.70 -5.66
CA PRO A 51 -19.83 14.41 -6.49
C PRO A 51 -19.84 12.99 -7.08
N ARG A 52 -18.68 12.32 -7.18
CA ARG A 52 -18.54 10.95 -7.72
C ARG A 52 -18.77 9.89 -6.67
N PHE A 53 -18.56 10.25 -5.40
CA PHE A 53 -18.67 9.35 -4.25
C PHE A 53 -19.52 9.99 -3.14
N PRO A 54 -20.84 10.20 -3.39
CA PRO A 54 -21.73 10.86 -2.44
C PRO A 54 -21.92 10.07 -1.14
N GLU A 55 -21.63 8.77 -1.14
CA GLU A 55 -21.66 7.89 0.05
C GLU A 55 -20.44 8.06 0.95
N VAL A 56 -19.39 8.75 0.50
CA VAL A 56 -18.14 8.95 1.26
C VAL A 56 -18.23 10.22 2.09
N THR A 57 -17.86 10.13 3.36
CA THR A 57 -17.73 11.31 4.25
C THR A 57 -16.35 11.95 4.06
N PHE A 58 -16.30 13.14 3.47
CA PHE A 58 -15.06 13.91 3.31
C PHE A 58 -14.89 14.91 4.46
N ILE A 59 -13.73 14.81 5.14
CA ILE A 59 -13.27 15.69 6.22
C ILE A 59 -12.10 16.50 5.68
N GLU A 60 -12.22 17.81 5.61
CA GLU A 60 -11.20 18.70 5.06
C GLU A 60 -10.43 19.41 6.18
N ASN A 61 -9.14 19.17 6.26
CA ASN A 61 -8.24 19.87 7.17
C ASN A 61 -7.77 21.20 6.55
N LYS A 62 -7.55 22.19 7.41
CA LYS A 62 -7.03 23.50 6.99
C LYS A 62 -5.51 23.51 6.76
N ASP A 63 -4.82 22.47 7.24
CA ASP A 63 -3.38 22.23 7.13
C ASP A 63 -3.10 20.73 7.04
N ASN A 64 -1.84 20.34 6.94
CA ASN A 64 -1.45 18.93 6.99
C ASN A 64 -0.97 18.56 8.40
N PRO A 65 -1.85 18.00 9.26
CA PRO A 65 -1.50 17.63 10.62
C PRO A 65 -0.68 16.33 10.72
N GLY A 66 -0.43 15.65 9.59
CA GLY A 66 0.23 14.36 9.50
C GLY A 66 -0.73 13.16 9.53
N PHE A 67 -0.17 11.99 9.29
CA PHE A 67 -0.94 10.76 9.08
C PHE A 67 -1.65 10.28 10.35
N ALA A 68 -0.95 10.27 11.50
CA ALA A 68 -1.52 9.78 12.76
C ALA A 68 -2.72 10.63 13.22
N LYS A 69 -2.58 11.97 13.22
CA LYS A 69 -3.67 12.87 13.63
C LYS A 69 -4.89 12.77 12.72
N ALA A 70 -4.69 12.73 11.41
CA ALA A 70 -5.77 12.62 10.44
C ALA A 70 -6.54 11.31 10.59
N ASN A 71 -5.86 10.18 10.75
CA ASN A 71 -6.52 8.90 11.04
C ASN A 71 -7.29 8.95 12.36
N ASN A 72 -6.69 9.46 13.43
CA ASN A 72 -7.33 9.56 14.73
C ASN A 72 -8.60 10.42 14.68
N GLN A 73 -8.60 11.50 13.90
CA GLN A 73 -9.77 12.36 13.67
C GLN A 73 -10.95 11.54 13.14
N ALA A 74 -10.71 10.72 12.11
CA ALA A 74 -11.76 9.87 11.54
C ALA A 74 -12.13 8.69 12.45
N ILE A 75 -11.16 8.05 13.14
CA ILE A 75 -11.47 6.95 14.07
C ILE A 75 -12.42 7.40 15.17
N ARG A 76 -12.25 8.63 15.72
CA ARG A 76 -13.08 9.15 16.82
C ARG A 76 -14.56 9.33 16.46
N ILE A 77 -14.86 9.58 15.19
CA ILE A 77 -16.23 9.78 14.69
C ILE A 77 -16.82 8.54 14.03
N SER A 78 -15.99 7.54 13.76
CA SER A 78 -16.41 6.30 13.11
C SER A 78 -17.04 5.33 14.10
N SER A 79 -17.91 4.44 13.61
CA SER A 79 -18.77 3.56 14.45
C SER A 79 -18.58 2.08 14.21
N GLY A 80 -17.73 1.67 13.25
CA GLY A 80 -17.53 0.27 12.88
C GLY A 80 -16.91 -0.57 14.00
N GLU A 81 -17.34 -1.82 14.09
CA GLU A 81 -16.74 -2.84 14.96
C GLU A 81 -15.27 -3.09 14.61
N TYR A 82 -14.99 -3.03 13.32
CA TYR A 82 -13.63 -3.03 12.76
C TYR A 82 -13.31 -1.69 12.11
N VAL A 83 -12.03 -1.35 12.11
CA VAL A 83 -11.50 -0.13 11.51
C VAL A 83 -10.41 -0.53 10.51
N LEU A 84 -10.58 -0.17 9.25
CA LEU A 84 -9.54 -0.30 8.24
C LEU A 84 -8.88 1.05 8.00
N LEU A 85 -7.60 1.17 8.35
CA LEU A 85 -6.75 2.27 7.88
C LEU A 85 -6.17 1.87 6.53
N LEU A 86 -6.44 2.67 5.49
CA LEU A 86 -6.10 2.35 4.11
C LEU A 86 -5.42 3.54 3.44
N ASN A 87 -4.29 3.31 2.80
CA ASN A 87 -3.64 4.37 2.00
C ASN A 87 -4.44 4.68 0.73
N PRO A 88 -4.43 5.96 0.28
CA PRO A 88 -5.18 6.38 -0.90
C PRO A 88 -4.62 5.82 -2.22
N ASP A 89 -3.36 5.35 -2.23
CA ASP A 89 -2.68 4.74 -3.38
C ASP A 89 -2.74 3.20 -3.34
N THR A 90 -3.87 2.64 -2.88
CA THR A 90 -4.12 1.20 -2.83
C THR A 90 -5.33 0.78 -3.67
N VAL A 91 -5.32 -0.47 -4.12
CA VAL A 91 -6.48 -1.12 -4.75
C VAL A 91 -6.72 -2.45 -4.05
N ILE A 92 -7.97 -2.71 -3.65
CA ILE A 92 -8.38 -3.92 -2.93
C ILE A 92 -9.32 -4.78 -3.77
N GLY A 93 -9.32 -6.09 -3.55
CA GLY A 93 -10.23 -7.02 -4.22
C GLY A 93 -11.64 -6.99 -3.61
N GLU A 94 -12.64 -7.41 -4.37
CA GLU A 94 -14.06 -7.36 -3.99
C GLU A 94 -14.38 -8.20 -2.74
N GLU A 95 -13.72 -9.36 -2.56
CA GLU A 95 -13.98 -10.25 -1.44
C GLU A 95 -13.03 -10.04 -0.25
N SER A 96 -11.96 -9.23 -0.43
CA SER A 96 -10.87 -9.09 0.56
C SER A 96 -11.38 -8.65 1.93
N VAL A 97 -12.22 -7.61 1.97
CA VAL A 97 -12.71 -7.03 3.23
C VAL A 97 -13.66 -7.98 3.95
N ARG A 98 -14.52 -8.69 3.19
CA ARG A 98 -15.46 -9.66 3.74
C ARG A 98 -14.73 -10.83 4.38
N SER A 99 -13.70 -11.36 3.73
CA SER A 99 -12.90 -12.46 4.27
C SER A 99 -12.16 -12.06 5.56
N LEU A 100 -11.68 -10.80 5.63
CA LEU A 100 -11.02 -10.29 6.83
C LEU A 100 -11.99 -10.05 7.99
N CYS A 101 -13.22 -9.58 7.73
CA CYS A 101 -14.26 -9.51 8.75
C CYS A 101 -14.56 -10.90 9.34
N PHE A 102 -14.75 -11.89 8.46
CA PHE A 102 -14.99 -13.27 8.87
C PHE A 102 -13.85 -13.83 9.72
N PHE A 103 -12.59 -13.62 9.28
CA PHE A 103 -11.43 -14.03 10.07
C PHE A 103 -11.41 -13.37 11.47
N MET A 104 -11.71 -12.07 11.57
CA MET A 104 -11.76 -11.38 12.85
C MET A 104 -12.88 -11.91 13.75
N ASP A 105 -14.03 -12.28 13.18
CA ASP A 105 -15.14 -12.85 13.95
C ASP A 105 -14.77 -14.21 14.55
N GLU A 106 -14.02 -15.05 13.82
CA GLU A 106 -13.56 -16.35 14.30
C GLU A 106 -12.34 -16.27 15.24
N HIS A 107 -11.59 -15.16 15.22
CA HIS A 107 -10.37 -14.97 16.00
C HIS A 107 -10.47 -13.78 16.96
N PRO A 108 -11.16 -13.95 18.13
CA PRO A 108 -11.34 -12.85 19.09
C PRO A 108 -10.01 -12.31 19.67
N GLU A 109 -8.94 -13.11 19.64
CA GLU A 109 -7.59 -12.71 20.03
C GLU A 109 -6.90 -11.82 18.99
N ALA A 110 -7.41 -11.75 17.74
CA ALA A 110 -6.83 -10.92 16.70
C ALA A 110 -7.12 -9.44 17.00
N GLY A 111 -6.05 -8.67 17.19
CA GLY A 111 -6.14 -7.22 17.36
C GLY A 111 -6.00 -6.45 16.06
N GLY A 112 -5.25 -7.01 15.10
CA GLY A 112 -5.09 -6.42 13.79
C GLY A 112 -4.63 -7.40 12.71
N ILE A 113 -4.95 -7.08 11.46
CA ILE A 113 -4.55 -7.85 10.28
C ILE A 113 -3.84 -6.93 9.29
N GLY A 114 -2.71 -7.40 8.75
CA GLY A 114 -2.07 -6.91 7.54
C GLY A 114 -2.20 -7.92 6.42
N VAL A 115 -2.04 -7.47 5.19
CA VAL A 115 -2.30 -8.28 3.99
C VAL A 115 -1.10 -8.36 3.05
N LYS A 116 -1.19 -9.21 2.03
CA LYS A 116 -0.20 -9.34 0.97
C LYS A 116 -0.24 -8.13 0.04
N MET A 117 0.73 -7.24 0.18
CA MET A 117 0.85 -6.06 -0.68
C MET A 117 1.72 -6.36 -1.91
N LEU A 118 1.26 -5.89 -3.06
CA LEU A 118 1.97 -5.91 -4.34
C LEU A 118 2.32 -4.47 -4.72
N ASP A 119 3.47 -4.24 -5.35
CA ASP A 119 3.78 -2.94 -5.95
C ASP A 119 3.11 -2.76 -7.32
N GLY A 120 3.28 -1.59 -7.95
CA GLY A 120 2.73 -1.27 -9.26
C GLY A 120 3.19 -2.19 -10.41
N HIS A 121 4.09 -3.14 -10.15
CA HIS A 121 4.56 -4.18 -11.08
C HIS A 121 4.14 -5.59 -10.67
N GLY A 122 3.24 -5.72 -9.67
CA GLY A 122 2.79 -6.99 -9.14
C GLY A 122 3.82 -7.72 -8.25
N VAL A 123 4.93 -7.06 -7.89
CA VAL A 123 5.98 -7.66 -7.06
C VAL A 123 5.61 -7.54 -5.58
N PHE A 124 5.77 -8.64 -4.85
CA PHE A 124 5.50 -8.69 -3.42
C PHE A 124 6.31 -7.66 -2.63
N LEU A 125 5.64 -6.87 -1.82
CA LEU A 125 6.24 -5.89 -0.92
C LEU A 125 6.62 -6.53 0.42
N ALA A 126 7.90 -6.53 0.74
CA ALA A 126 8.45 -7.18 1.94
C ALA A 126 7.92 -6.60 3.26
N GLU A 127 7.43 -5.36 3.25
CA GLU A 127 6.79 -4.72 4.40
C GLU A 127 5.43 -5.29 4.79
N SER A 128 4.84 -6.16 3.97
CA SER A 128 3.62 -6.93 4.30
C SER A 128 3.77 -7.78 5.55
N LYS A 129 5.00 -8.21 5.87
CA LYS A 129 5.33 -9.03 7.04
C LYS A 129 6.56 -8.45 7.72
N ARG A 130 6.42 -7.95 8.94
CA ARG A 130 7.53 -7.35 9.68
C ARG A 130 7.55 -7.80 11.14
N SER A 131 8.74 -7.80 11.72
CA SER A 131 8.92 -7.84 13.17
C SER A 131 9.27 -6.46 13.73
N PHE A 132 9.21 -6.34 15.06
CA PHE A 132 9.61 -5.10 15.73
C PHE A 132 11.09 -4.79 15.44
N PRO A 133 11.41 -3.51 15.19
CA PRO A 133 12.77 -3.06 14.97
C PRO A 133 13.56 -3.01 16.28
N SER A 134 13.81 -4.16 16.93
CA SER A 134 14.72 -4.20 18.08
C SER A 134 16.12 -3.73 17.66
N PRO A 135 17.01 -3.37 18.62
CA PRO A 135 18.37 -2.94 18.30
C PRO A 135 19.11 -3.93 17.41
N TRP A 136 19.01 -5.24 17.71
CA TRP A 136 19.64 -6.30 16.91
C TRP A 136 19.03 -6.40 15.49
N VAL A 137 17.71 -6.40 15.39
CA VAL A 137 16.99 -6.49 14.10
C VAL A 137 17.34 -5.31 13.21
N SER A 138 17.42 -4.12 13.79
CA SER A 138 17.78 -2.90 13.05
C SER A 138 19.25 -2.89 12.64
N PHE A 139 20.16 -3.35 13.49
CA PHE A 139 21.55 -3.56 13.16
C PHE A 139 21.70 -4.50 11.95
N CYS A 140 21.07 -5.67 11.98
CA CYS A 140 21.11 -6.62 10.86
C CYS A 140 20.59 -6.02 9.55
N LYS A 141 19.54 -5.20 9.61
CA LYS A 141 18.98 -4.53 8.43
C LYS A 141 19.90 -3.43 7.88
N ILE A 142 20.46 -2.58 8.76
CA ILE A 142 21.32 -1.46 8.39
C ILE A 142 22.62 -1.97 7.74
N PHE A 143 23.24 -2.99 8.31
CA PHE A 143 24.50 -3.58 7.82
C PHE A 143 24.31 -4.65 6.74
N GLY A 144 23.07 -4.87 6.26
CA GLY A 144 22.78 -5.75 5.13
C GLY A 144 22.86 -7.24 5.45
N LEU A 145 23.03 -7.66 6.72
CA LEU A 145 23.07 -9.08 7.14
C LEU A 145 21.78 -9.81 6.74
N SER A 146 20.64 -9.13 6.78
CA SER A 146 19.36 -9.67 6.33
C SER A 146 19.31 -10.00 4.82
N LYS A 147 20.13 -9.34 4.00
CA LYS A 147 20.25 -9.63 2.56
C LYS A 147 21.23 -10.75 2.29
N LEU A 148 22.30 -10.84 3.08
CA LEU A 148 23.31 -11.90 2.97
C LEU A 148 22.75 -13.25 3.44
N PHE A 149 21.89 -13.24 4.46
CA PHE A 149 21.32 -14.46 5.06
C PHE A 149 19.79 -14.42 5.08
N PRO A 150 19.11 -14.42 3.92
CA PRO A 150 17.65 -14.19 3.84
C PRO A 150 16.82 -15.32 4.49
N SER A 151 17.34 -16.52 4.57
CA SER A 151 16.67 -17.67 5.21
C SER A 151 16.87 -17.72 6.73
N SER A 152 17.74 -16.88 7.29
CA SER A 152 18.06 -16.88 8.72
C SER A 152 16.99 -16.19 9.56
N ARG A 153 16.43 -16.91 10.52
CA ARG A 153 15.52 -16.34 11.53
C ARG A 153 16.20 -15.35 12.47
N LEU A 154 17.53 -15.36 12.58
CA LEU A 154 18.30 -14.45 13.42
C LEU A 154 18.61 -13.13 12.69
N PHE A 155 19.07 -13.19 11.43
CA PHE A 155 19.55 -12.03 10.69
C PHE A 155 18.47 -11.38 9.80
N ALA A 156 17.50 -12.16 9.31
CA ALA A 156 16.47 -11.69 8.40
C ALA A 156 15.10 -11.41 9.09
N ARG A 157 15.12 -11.22 10.41
CA ARG A 157 13.90 -11.10 11.22
C ARG A 157 13.07 -9.86 10.85
N TYR A 158 13.66 -8.78 10.35
CA TYR A 158 12.91 -7.53 10.08
C TYR A 158 11.74 -7.73 9.11
N SER A 159 11.95 -8.35 7.96
CA SER A 159 10.94 -8.54 6.90
C SER A 159 10.46 -9.97 6.74
N LEU A 160 10.86 -10.88 7.63
CA LEU A 160 10.43 -12.28 7.74
C LEU A 160 10.39 -13.03 6.38
N PRO A 161 11.44 -12.98 5.55
CA PRO A 161 11.41 -13.57 4.20
C PRO A 161 11.33 -15.09 4.22
N TYR A 162 11.68 -15.73 5.34
CA TYR A 162 11.55 -17.17 5.56
C TYR A 162 10.11 -17.64 5.81
N LEU A 163 9.16 -16.74 6.03
CA LEU A 163 7.73 -17.07 6.12
C LEU A 163 7.10 -17.10 4.73
N ASN A 164 6.34 -18.16 4.44
CA ASN A 164 5.64 -18.27 3.16
C ASN A 164 4.62 -17.14 2.98
N LYS A 165 4.75 -16.37 1.91
CA LYS A 165 3.86 -15.24 1.59
C LYS A 165 2.43 -15.66 1.17
N GLU A 166 2.20 -16.94 0.88
CA GLU A 166 0.89 -17.49 0.50
C GLU A 166 0.18 -18.18 1.67
N LYS A 167 0.70 -18.05 2.90
CA LYS A 167 0.08 -18.60 4.11
C LYS A 167 -0.14 -17.51 5.15
N GLN A 168 -1.15 -17.70 5.99
CA GLN A 168 -1.36 -16.84 7.16
C GLN A 168 -0.26 -17.05 8.20
N HIS A 169 0.09 -15.98 8.90
CA HIS A 169 1.11 -15.98 9.96
C HIS A 169 0.77 -14.98 11.05
N LYS A 170 1.16 -15.30 12.29
CA LYS A 170 1.29 -14.28 13.34
C LYS A 170 2.50 -13.41 13.02
N VAL A 171 2.31 -12.10 13.05
CA VAL A 171 3.36 -11.10 12.78
C VAL A 171 3.39 -10.08 13.91
N GLU A 172 4.49 -9.37 14.06
CA GLU A 172 4.60 -8.37 15.11
C GLU A 172 4.09 -7.00 14.64
N VAL A 173 4.38 -6.61 13.40
CA VAL A 173 4.10 -5.28 12.87
C VAL A 173 3.25 -5.36 11.60
N LEU A 174 2.16 -4.61 11.60
CA LEU A 174 1.29 -4.36 10.45
C LEU A 174 1.86 -3.19 9.64
N ALA A 175 1.57 -3.15 8.34
CA ALA A 175 1.98 -2.02 7.49
C ALA A 175 0.91 -0.93 7.51
N GLY A 176 1.31 0.32 7.73
CA GLY A 176 0.41 1.47 7.78
C GLY A 176 -0.42 1.70 6.52
N ALA A 177 0.02 1.13 5.37
CA ALA A 177 -0.74 1.20 4.12
C ALA A 177 -2.05 0.40 4.15
N PHE A 178 -2.13 -0.63 5.01
CA PHE A 178 -3.32 -1.45 5.23
C PHE A 178 -3.29 -2.02 6.64
N MET A 179 -4.10 -1.48 7.54
CA MET A 179 -4.25 -1.98 8.91
C MET A 179 -5.73 -2.24 9.19
N PHE A 180 -6.13 -3.49 9.20
CA PHE A 180 -7.48 -3.90 9.56
C PHE A 180 -7.52 -4.22 11.07
N LEU A 181 -8.19 -3.38 11.84
CA LEU A 181 -8.05 -3.31 13.31
C LEU A 181 -9.37 -3.62 14.02
N ARG A 182 -9.30 -4.30 15.15
CA ARG A 182 -10.42 -4.49 16.06
C ARG A 182 -10.62 -3.25 16.90
N ARG A 183 -11.82 -2.66 16.90
CA ARG A 183 -12.14 -1.46 17.71
C ARG A 183 -11.86 -1.70 19.18
N LYS A 184 -12.30 -2.82 19.76
CA LYS A 184 -12.01 -3.18 21.16
C LYS A 184 -10.50 -3.20 21.48
N ALA A 185 -9.64 -3.53 20.53
CA ALA A 185 -8.21 -3.44 20.72
C ALA A 185 -7.76 -1.97 20.75
N LEU A 186 -8.26 -1.12 19.85
CA LEU A 186 -7.99 0.32 19.88
C LEU A 186 -8.48 0.98 21.17
N ASP A 187 -9.68 0.65 21.64
CA ASP A 187 -10.24 1.17 22.88
C ASP A 187 -9.36 0.81 24.09
N LYS A 188 -8.74 -0.37 24.07
CA LYS A 188 -7.85 -0.85 25.15
C LYS A 188 -6.48 -0.20 25.12
N VAL A 189 -5.87 -0.06 23.93
CA VAL A 189 -4.45 0.35 23.82
C VAL A 189 -4.27 1.81 23.39
N GLY A 190 -5.36 2.49 23.03
CA GLY A 190 -5.38 3.84 22.48
C GLY A 190 -5.14 3.87 20.97
N LEU A 191 -5.36 5.04 20.38
CA LEU A 191 -5.27 5.30 18.94
C LEU A 191 -3.79 5.46 18.50
N LEU A 192 -3.56 5.90 17.28
CA LEU A 192 -2.22 6.21 16.76
C LEU A 192 -1.54 7.29 17.63
N ASP A 193 -0.25 7.15 17.89
CA ASP A 193 0.52 8.16 18.64
C ASP A 193 0.81 9.38 17.75
N GLU A 194 0.22 10.51 18.10
CA GLU A 194 0.29 11.76 17.32
C GLU A 194 1.65 12.45 17.37
N SER A 195 2.61 11.94 18.14
CA SER A 195 4.02 12.38 18.08
C SER A 195 4.71 11.95 16.80
N PHE A 196 4.17 10.95 16.09
CA PHE A 196 4.60 10.56 14.76
C PHE A 196 3.83 11.37 13.71
N PHE A 197 4.54 12.22 12.97
CA PHE A 197 3.94 12.96 11.86
C PHE A 197 3.60 12.00 10.70
N MET A 198 4.54 11.12 10.35
CA MET A 198 4.46 10.09 9.32
C MET A 198 5.56 9.06 9.55
N TYR A 199 5.25 7.78 9.34
CA TYR A 199 6.10 6.61 9.61
C TYR A 199 6.29 6.32 11.12
N GLY A 200 6.28 5.05 11.47
CA GLY A 200 6.50 4.58 12.83
C GLY A 200 5.25 4.50 13.71
N GLU A 201 4.19 5.23 13.38
CA GLU A 201 2.87 5.14 14.04
C GLU A 201 2.26 3.73 13.91
N ASP A 202 2.52 3.06 12.77
CA ASP A 202 2.11 1.69 12.49
C ASP A 202 2.87 0.68 13.38
N ILE A 203 4.17 0.90 13.57
CA ILE A 203 5.01 0.07 14.44
C ILE A 203 4.61 0.27 15.90
N ASP A 204 4.39 1.52 16.33
CA ASP A 204 3.97 1.89 17.67
C ASP A 204 2.61 1.27 18.03
N LEU A 205 1.61 1.45 17.17
CA LEU A 205 0.28 0.87 17.40
C LEU A 205 0.33 -0.66 17.41
N SER A 206 1.05 -1.28 16.45
CA SER A 206 1.25 -2.74 16.42
C SER A 206 1.90 -3.27 17.70
N TYR A 207 2.87 -2.53 18.24
CA TYR A 207 3.53 -2.87 19.50
C TYR A 207 2.55 -2.82 20.68
N ARG A 208 1.77 -1.73 20.80
CA ARG A 208 0.78 -1.59 21.87
C ARG A 208 -0.33 -2.63 21.80
N ILE A 209 -0.79 -3.01 20.58
CA ILE A 209 -1.76 -4.09 20.38
C ILE A 209 -1.23 -5.41 20.95
N VAL A 210 0.01 -5.77 20.65
CA VAL A 210 0.65 -6.99 21.17
C VAL A 210 0.84 -6.92 22.68
N GLN A 211 1.29 -5.78 23.23
CA GLN A 211 1.42 -5.58 24.67
C GLN A 211 0.06 -5.59 25.37
N GLY A 212 -1.00 -5.20 24.68
CA GLY A 212 -2.38 -5.28 25.15
C GLY A 212 -2.94 -6.71 25.20
N GLY A 213 -2.15 -7.73 24.81
CA GLY A 213 -2.55 -9.14 24.86
C GLY A 213 -3.27 -9.62 23.59
N TYR A 214 -3.31 -8.82 22.53
CA TYR A 214 -3.85 -9.20 21.23
C TYR A 214 -2.73 -9.76 20.31
N VAL A 215 -3.15 -10.38 19.21
CA VAL A 215 -2.25 -10.93 18.19
C VAL A 215 -2.45 -10.19 16.88
N ASN A 216 -1.35 -9.79 16.23
CA ASN A 216 -1.38 -9.30 14.86
C ASN A 216 -1.18 -10.45 13.87
N TYR A 217 -1.96 -10.46 12.80
CA TYR A 217 -1.92 -11.48 11.76
C TYR A 217 -1.54 -10.90 10.41
N TYR A 218 -0.88 -11.70 9.60
CA TYR A 218 -0.72 -11.53 8.16
C TYR A 218 -1.64 -12.53 7.47
N ILE A 219 -2.50 -12.04 6.60
CA ILE A 219 -3.40 -12.85 5.76
C ILE A 219 -2.98 -12.66 4.29
N PRO A 220 -2.93 -13.72 3.45
CA PRO A 220 -2.43 -13.61 2.07
C PRO A 220 -3.46 -13.03 1.09
N GLU A 221 -4.41 -12.21 1.58
CA GLU A 221 -5.28 -11.39 0.74
C GLU A 221 -4.46 -10.36 -0.02
N ARG A 222 -4.71 -10.21 -1.32
CA ARG A 222 -3.92 -9.35 -2.20
C ARG A 222 -4.47 -7.95 -2.23
N ILE A 223 -3.56 -6.99 -2.13
CA ILE A 223 -3.85 -5.60 -2.49
C ILE A 223 -2.71 -5.04 -3.34
N LEU A 224 -3.03 -4.08 -4.19
CA LEU A 224 -2.04 -3.24 -4.85
C LEU A 224 -1.74 -2.04 -3.94
N HIS A 225 -0.47 -1.67 -3.83
CA HIS A 225 -0.01 -0.45 -3.18
C HIS A 225 1.08 0.17 -4.04
N TYR A 226 0.74 1.23 -4.76
CA TYR A 226 1.66 1.89 -5.71
C TYR A 226 2.91 2.42 -5.04
N LYS A 227 2.79 2.87 -3.80
CA LYS A 227 3.87 3.26 -2.89
C LYS A 227 4.69 4.47 -3.34
N GLY A 228 4.55 5.54 -2.57
CA GLY A 228 5.40 6.72 -2.70
C GLY A 228 4.81 7.82 -3.58
N GLU A 229 3.55 7.72 -3.94
CA GLU A 229 2.87 8.72 -4.76
C GLU A 229 2.63 10.02 -3.98
N SER A 230 2.30 9.92 -2.69
CA SER A 230 2.22 11.10 -1.79
C SER A 230 3.59 11.64 -1.35
N THR A 231 4.67 10.84 -1.47
CA THR A 231 6.00 11.23 -0.99
C THR A 231 7.09 10.55 -1.79
N LYS A 232 7.80 11.31 -2.65
CA LYS A 232 8.86 10.75 -3.51
C LYS A 232 10.01 10.20 -2.66
N HIS A 233 10.30 8.91 -2.82
CA HIS A 233 11.43 8.24 -2.18
C HIS A 233 12.76 8.89 -2.61
N GLY A 234 13.56 9.32 -1.62
CA GLY A 234 14.87 9.97 -1.85
C GLY A 234 14.89 11.46 -1.56
N ASP A 235 13.76 12.07 -1.25
CA ASP A 235 13.72 13.44 -0.73
C ASP A 235 14.32 13.48 0.69
N ILE A 236 15.04 14.57 1.01
CA ILE A 236 15.58 14.83 2.35
C ILE A 236 14.48 14.85 3.40
N LYS A 237 13.26 15.29 3.04
CA LYS A 237 12.09 15.29 3.91
C LYS A 237 11.69 13.85 4.30
N TYR A 238 11.66 12.92 3.34
CA TYR A 238 11.40 11.50 3.60
C TYR A 238 12.42 10.90 4.58
N VAL A 239 13.71 11.14 4.32
CA VAL A 239 14.82 10.65 5.16
C VAL A 239 14.68 11.16 6.60
N LYS A 240 14.45 12.47 6.77
CA LYS A 240 14.26 13.07 8.10
C LYS A 240 13.03 12.49 8.83
N ALA A 241 11.89 12.36 8.16
CA ALA A 241 10.67 11.82 8.76
C ALA A 241 10.86 10.36 9.18
N PHE A 242 11.41 9.50 8.32
CA PHE A 242 11.63 8.08 8.60
C PHE A 242 12.59 7.84 9.76
N TYR A 243 13.76 8.52 9.74
CA TYR A 243 14.74 8.35 10.83
C TYR A 243 14.30 9.05 12.12
N GLY A 244 13.58 10.18 12.01
CA GLY A 244 12.95 10.84 13.15
C GLY A 244 11.97 9.91 13.86
N ALA A 245 11.11 9.25 13.13
CA ALA A 245 10.17 8.25 13.64
C ALA A 245 10.88 7.07 14.34
N MET A 246 11.97 6.56 13.75
CA MET A 246 12.78 5.53 14.41
C MET A 246 13.34 6.01 15.76
N LEU A 247 13.82 7.25 15.83
CA LEU A 247 14.35 7.80 17.09
C LEU A 247 13.26 7.94 18.15
N ILE A 248 12.04 8.37 17.77
CA ILE A 248 10.89 8.44 18.70
C ILE A 248 10.61 7.03 19.25
N PHE A 249 10.49 6.02 18.37
CA PHE A 249 10.22 4.65 18.75
C PHE A 249 11.28 4.09 19.72
N TYR A 250 12.57 4.30 19.46
CA TYR A 250 13.65 3.82 20.33
C TYR A 250 13.66 4.53 21.68
N ARG A 251 13.44 5.83 21.73
CA ARG A 251 13.34 6.57 22.99
C ARG A 251 12.18 6.08 23.85
N LYS A 252 11.06 5.71 23.21
CA LYS A 252 9.84 5.25 23.90
C LYS A 252 10.00 3.84 24.47
N TYR A 253 10.57 2.90 23.72
CA TYR A 253 10.54 1.48 24.03
C TYR A 253 11.90 0.88 24.39
N TYR A 254 13.00 1.55 24.11
CA TYR A 254 14.36 1.07 24.39
C TYR A 254 15.23 2.16 25.05
N PRO A 255 14.83 2.73 26.22
CA PRO A 255 15.51 3.89 26.80
C PRO A 255 16.98 3.60 27.16
N HIS A 256 17.31 2.39 27.61
CA HIS A 256 18.68 2.01 28.00
C HIS A 256 19.65 1.81 26.83
N SER A 257 19.17 1.42 25.65
CA SER A 257 19.99 1.23 24.43
C SER A 257 19.77 2.31 23.38
N GLY A 258 18.89 3.26 23.64
CA GLY A 258 18.45 4.27 22.69
C GLY A 258 19.57 5.22 22.23
N TRP A 259 20.56 5.53 23.12
CA TRP A 259 21.68 6.40 22.77
C TRP A 259 22.63 5.76 21.74
N LEU A 260 22.98 4.49 21.93
CA LEU A 260 23.83 3.71 21.01
C LEU A 260 23.13 3.56 19.66
N MET A 261 21.84 3.22 19.67
CA MET A 261 21.05 3.09 18.45
C MET A 261 20.89 4.43 17.74
N SER A 262 20.69 5.53 18.49
CA SER A 262 20.65 6.88 17.93
C SER A 262 21.96 7.25 17.24
N MET A 263 23.09 6.88 17.80
CA MET A 263 24.40 7.08 17.20
C MET A 263 24.58 6.26 15.92
N LEU A 264 24.21 4.99 15.93
CA LEU A 264 24.26 4.10 14.75
C LEU A 264 23.35 4.59 13.62
N ILE A 265 22.15 5.05 13.94
CA ILE A 265 21.20 5.62 12.97
C ILE A 265 21.80 6.89 12.34
N ARG A 266 22.34 7.82 13.16
CA ARG A 266 22.99 9.03 12.64
C ARG A 266 24.15 8.70 11.72
N LEU A 267 25.00 7.74 12.10
CA LEU A 267 26.12 7.27 11.29
C LEU A 267 25.63 6.68 9.96
N ALA A 268 24.59 5.84 9.98
CA ALA A 268 23.99 5.26 8.78
C ALA A 268 23.40 6.32 7.84
N VAL A 269 22.76 7.35 8.39
CA VAL A 269 22.26 8.51 7.62
C VAL A 269 23.39 9.26 6.94
N LEU A 270 24.47 9.55 7.68
CA LEU A 270 25.64 10.25 7.14
C LEU A 270 26.33 9.44 6.03
N LEU A 271 26.52 8.12 6.24
CA LEU A 271 27.08 7.23 5.23
C LEU A 271 26.20 7.15 3.97
N LYS A 272 24.89 7.06 4.13
CA LYS A 272 23.96 7.02 2.99
C LYS A 272 23.91 8.35 2.24
N ALA A 273 23.96 9.48 2.95
CA ALA A 273 24.01 10.81 2.36
C ALA A 273 25.31 10.99 1.56
N SER A 274 26.47 10.63 2.11
CA SER A 274 27.77 10.71 1.42
C SER A 274 27.84 9.81 0.20
N LEU A 275 27.33 8.58 0.27
CA LEU A 275 27.22 7.66 -0.88
C LEU A 275 26.27 8.19 -1.97
N SER A 276 25.18 8.85 -1.59
CA SER A 276 24.23 9.47 -2.53
C SER A 276 24.86 10.64 -3.28
N VAL A 277 25.64 11.49 -2.58
CA VAL A 277 26.39 12.61 -3.17
C VAL A 277 27.47 12.06 -4.11
N ALA A 278 28.25 11.08 -3.70
CA ALA A 278 29.28 10.44 -4.51
C ALA A 278 28.68 9.77 -5.77
N GLY A 279 27.55 9.06 -5.64
CA GLY A 279 26.84 8.46 -6.79
C GLY A 279 26.25 9.49 -7.75
N GLY A 280 25.83 10.65 -7.25
CA GLY A 280 25.39 11.80 -8.05
C GLY A 280 26.54 12.42 -8.86
N MET A 281 27.72 12.57 -8.25
CA MET A 281 28.94 13.07 -8.91
C MET A 281 29.48 12.12 -9.98
N LEU A 282 29.30 10.81 -9.82
CA LEU A 282 29.73 9.79 -10.77
C LEU A 282 28.77 9.57 -11.95
N GLY A 283 27.69 10.37 -12.09
CA GLY A 283 26.80 10.36 -13.23
C GLY A 283 26.01 9.05 -13.44
N LEU A 284 25.90 8.19 -12.41
CA LEU A 284 25.28 6.87 -12.47
C LEU A 284 23.73 6.87 -12.59
N LYS A 285 23.11 8.05 -12.73
CA LYS A 285 21.68 8.12 -13.08
C LYS A 285 21.49 7.73 -14.54
N ARG A 286 21.11 6.48 -14.79
CA ARG A 286 20.65 6.05 -16.12
C ARG A 286 19.44 6.91 -16.50
N LYS A 287 19.56 7.67 -17.61
CA LYS A 287 18.37 8.28 -18.24
C LYS A 287 17.42 7.16 -18.64
N PRO A 288 16.12 7.29 -18.36
CA PRO A 288 15.14 6.36 -18.88
C PRO A 288 15.24 6.36 -20.43
N ARG A 289 15.44 5.20 -21.01
CA ARG A 289 15.38 5.01 -22.47
C ARG A 289 13.91 5.15 -22.87
N ALA A 290 13.62 5.93 -23.90
CA ALA A 290 12.29 5.92 -24.51
C ALA A 290 11.92 4.46 -24.84
N LYS A 291 10.87 3.95 -24.23
CA LYS A 291 10.40 2.58 -24.43
C LYS A 291 9.28 2.65 -25.45
N HIS A 292 9.45 1.98 -26.59
CA HIS A 292 8.31 1.63 -27.44
C HIS A 292 7.29 0.83 -26.62
N ARG A 293 6.11 1.39 -26.38
CA ARG A 293 5.09 0.77 -25.55
C ARG A 293 4.26 -0.22 -26.36
N ARG A 294 4.15 -1.43 -25.86
CA ARG A 294 3.30 -2.50 -26.40
C ARG A 294 2.22 -2.80 -25.37
N LEU A 295 0.99 -2.46 -25.71
CA LEU A 295 -0.15 -2.47 -24.82
C LEU A 295 -1.01 -3.71 -25.04
N LEU A 296 -1.44 -4.36 -23.98
CA LEU A 296 -2.51 -5.35 -23.99
C LEU A 296 -3.68 -4.81 -23.16
N VAL A 297 -4.84 -4.68 -23.81
CA VAL A 297 -6.07 -4.23 -23.17
C VAL A 297 -6.93 -5.45 -22.87
N LEU A 298 -7.32 -5.64 -21.60
CA LEU A 298 -8.21 -6.69 -21.15
C LEU A 298 -9.61 -6.09 -20.92
N CYS A 299 -10.47 -6.20 -21.92
CA CYS A 299 -11.85 -5.70 -21.89
C CYS A 299 -12.75 -6.52 -22.81
N ARG A 300 -14.06 -6.22 -22.81
CA ARG A 300 -14.98 -6.70 -23.84
C ARG A 300 -14.72 -6.01 -25.17
N GLU A 301 -15.04 -6.68 -26.25
CA GLU A 301 -14.78 -6.19 -27.62
C GLU A 301 -15.45 -4.82 -27.87
N GLU A 302 -16.68 -4.62 -27.36
CA GLU A 302 -17.46 -3.40 -27.54
C GLU A 302 -16.80 -2.15 -26.91
N GLU A 303 -16.01 -2.34 -25.83
CA GLU A 303 -15.32 -1.24 -25.13
C GLU A 303 -13.93 -0.95 -25.69
N PHE A 304 -13.38 -1.85 -26.53
CA PHE A 304 -11.97 -1.82 -26.94
C PHE A 304 -11.58 -0.52 -27.65
N GLU A 305 -12.33 -0.07 -28.65
CA GLU A 305 -11.96 1.14 -29.41
C GLU A 305 -12.01 2.40 -28.55
N LYS A 306 -12.94 2.49 -27.60
CA LYS A 306 -13.03 3.58 -26.63
C LYS A 306 -11.82 3.62 -25.71
N VAL A 307 -11.46 2.45 -25.14
CA VAL A 307 -10.30 2.31 -24.25
C VAL A 307 -9.01 2.57 -24.98
N LYS A 308 -8.85 2.05 -26.19
CA LYS A 308 -7.70 2.29 -27.06
C LYS A 308 -7.52 3.78 -27.37
N ALA A 309 -8.60 4.49 -27.68
CA ALA A 309 -8.54 5.94 -27.91
C ALA A 309 -8.09 6.70 -26.67
N ALA A 310 -8.58 6.33 -25.47
CA ALA A 310 -8.14 6.90 -24.20
C ALA A 310 -6.65 6.64 -23.93
N CYS A 311 -6.15 5.42 -24.21
CA CYS A 311 -4.75 5.05 -24.07
C CYS A 311 -3.85 5.84 -25.04
N VAL A 312 -4.20 5.92 -26.33
CA VAL A 312 -3.44 6.66 -27.35
C VAL A 312 -3.29 8.13 -26.97
N LYS A 313 -4.36 8.75 -26.44
CA LYS A 313 -4.33 10.15 -26.02
C LYS A 313 -3.33 10.41 -24.87
N ARG A 314 -3.12 9.43 -23.98
CA ARG A 314 -2.29 9.58 -22.78
C ARG A 314 -0.91 8.91 -22.87
N MET A 315 -0.70 8.07 -23.90
CA MET A 315 0.54 7.33 -24.10
C MET A 315 1.10 7.62 -25.52
N PRO A 316 1.78 8.75 -25.73
CA PRO A 316 2.23 9.16 -27.08
C PRO A 316 3.25 8.20 -27.71
N ASP A 317 4.00 7.42 -26.92
CA ASP A 317 5.02 6.46 -27.37
C ASP A 317 4.44 5.05 -27.65
N LEU A 318 3.13 4.96 -27.90
CA LEU A 318 2.44 3.72 -28.13
C LEU A 318 2.71 3.18 -29.54
N GLU A 319 3.35 2.00 -29.63
CA GLU A 319 3.70 1.34 -30.89
C GLU A 319 2.63 0.34 -31.34
N TYR A 320 2.01 -0.33 -30.38
CA TYR A 320 1.15 -1.48 -30.65
C TYR A 320 0.12 -1.70 -29.54
N VAL A 321 -1.13 -1.97 -29.92
CA VAL A 321 -2.25 -2.26 -29.00
C VAL A 321 -2.92 -3.56 -29.39
N ASN A 322 -3.06 -4.48 -28.46
CA ASN A 322 -3.78 -5.74 -28.61
C ASN A 322 -4.97 -5.80 -27.66
N LEU A 323 -5.99 -6.52 -28.09
CA LEU A 323 -7.14 -6.89 -27.29
C LEU A 323 -6.94 -8.30 -26.71
N TRP A 324 -7.22 -8.44 -25.40
CA TRP A 324 -7.61 -9.69 -24.78
C TRP A 324 -9.12 -9.64 -24.57
N ASN A 325 -9.87 -10.36 -25.44
CA ASN A 325 -11.32 -10.27 -25.48
C ASN A 325 -11.94 -11.04 -24.32
N LEU A 326 -12.48 -10.32 -23.34
CA LEU A 326 -13.13 -10.92 -22.16
C LEU A 326 -14.54 -11.50 -22.43
N ASN A 327 -15.06 -11.37 -23.67
CA ASN A 327 -16.26 -12.12 -24.10
C ASN A 327 -15.92 -13.57 -24.42
N GLU A 328 -14.68 -13.86 -24.83
CA GLU A 328 -14.24 -15.19 -25.28
C GLU A 328 -13.33 -15.87 -24.24
N GLU A 329 -12.47 -15.11 -23.57
CA GLU A 329 -11.46 -15.62 -22.65
C GLU A 329 -11.53 -14.89 -21.30
N CYS A 330 -11.44 -15.61 -20.19
CA CYS A 330 -11.43 -14.97 -18.87
C CYS A 330 -10.02 -14.50 -18.46
N VAL A 331 -9.93 -13.67 -17.42
CA VAL A 331 -8.65 -13.23 -16.88
C VAL A 331 -7.80 -14.41 -16.37
N MET A 332 -8.43 -15.52 -15.98
CA MET A 332 -7.71 -16.73 -15.54
C MET A 332 -6.95 -17.40 -16.69
N ASP A 333 -7.44 -17.29 -17.93
CA ASP A 333 -6.73 -17.80 -19.12
C ASP A 333 -5.46 -16.99 -19.38
N ALA A 334 -5.50 -15.67 -19.11
CA ALA A 334 -4.32 -14.82 -19.17
C ALA A 334 -3.25 -15.26 -18.15
N ILE A 335 -3.66 -15.71 -16.94
CA ILE A 335 -2.74 -16.28 -15.94
C ILE A 335 -2.08 -17.56 -16.45
N CYS A 336 -2.85 -18.45 -17.07
CA CYS A 336 -2.30 -19.68 -17.69
C CYS A 336 -1.29 -19.35 -18.79
N ARG A 337 -1.52 -18.27 -19.55
CA ARG A 337 -0.65 -17.80 -20.62
C ARG A 337 0.31 -16.66 -20.20
N ARG A 338 0.69 -16.59 -18.90
CA ARG A 338 1.53 -15.52 -18.34
C ARG A 338 2.82 -15.21 -19.11
N ASN A 339 3.41 -16.19 -19.78
CA ASN A 339 4.60 -15.98 -20.62
C ASN A 339 4.32 -15.12 -21.85
N GLN A 340 3.08 -15.14 -22.36
CA GLN A 340 2.65 -14.26 -23.46
C GLN A 340 2.49 -12.81 -22.96
N MET A 341 2.02 -12.61 -21.73
CA MET A 341 1.89 -11.29 -21.10
C MET A 341 3.24 -10.54 -21.04
N LYS A 342 4.34 -11.27 -20.85
CA LYS A 342 5.71 -10.70 -20.81
C LYS A 342 6.21 -10.11 -22.12
N ARG A 343 5.47 -10.26 -23.22
CA ARG A 343 5.75 -9.61 -24.52
C ARG A 343 5.27 -8.16 -24.55
N PHE A 344 4.39 -7.77 -23.65
CA PHE A 344 3.86 -6.42 -23.52
C PHE A 344 4.64 -5.63 -22.47
N THR A 345 4.65 -4.31 -22.63
CA THR A 345 5.25 -3.39 -21.66
C THR A 345 4.20 -2.84 -20.70
N ASP A 346 2.95 -2.85 -21.14
CA ASP A 346 1.82 -2.28 -20.40
C ASP A 346 0.59 -3.20 -20.55
N LEU A 347 -0.09 -3.46 -19.42
CA LEU A 347 -1.38 -4.15 -19.36
C LEU A 347 -2.43 -3.18 -18.83
N VAL A 348 -3.56 -3.09 -19.53
CA VAL A 348 -4.69 -2.24 -19.15
C VAL A 348 -5.87 -3.12 -18.79
N PHE A 349 -6.36 -2.96 -17.57
CA PHE A 349 -7.56 -3.63 -17.08
C PHE A 349 -8.74 -2.68 -17.15
N CYS A 350 -9.86 -3.15 -17.65
CA CYS A 350 -11.10 -2.38 -17.73
C CYS A 350 -12.09 -2.89 -16.67
N TYR A 351 -12.39 -2.07 -15.69
CA TYR A 351 -13.46 -2.32 -14.74
C TYR A 351 -14.78 -1.80 -15.31
N PRO A 352 -15.90 -2.56 -15.22
CA PRO A 352 -16.09 -3.80 -14.46
C PRO A 352 -15.81 -5.10 -15.24
N ASP A 353 -15.39 -5.07 -16.50
CA ASP A 353 -15.16 -6.27 -17.32
C ASP A 353 -14.16 -7.23 -16.65
N ALA A 354 -13.07 -6.68 -16.12
CA ALA A 354 -12.15 -7.39 -15.23
C ALA A 354 -12.36 -6.92 -13.79
N ARG A 355 -12.65 -7.84 -12.86
CA ARG A 355 -12.79 -7.54 -11.42
C ARG A 355 -11.43 -7.21 -10.80
N PHE A 356 -11.40 -6.35 -9.78
CA PHE A 356 -10.16 -5.98 -9.06
C PHE A 356 -9.43 -7.21 -8.51
N GLU A 357 -10.14 -8.17 -7.95
CA GLU A 357 -9.56 -9.42 -7.46
C GLU A 357 -8.82 -10.19 -8.57
N GLN A 358 -9.40 -10.26 -9.78
CA GLN A 358 -8.79 -10.92 -10.93
C GLN A 358 -7.55 -10.16 -11.42
N MET A 359 -7.60 -8.83 -11.45
CA MET A 359 -6.45 -7.98 -11.78
C MET A 359 -5.29 -8.23 -10.82
N LEU A 360 -5.56 -8.18 -9.50
CA LEU A 360 -4.56 -8.41 -8.45
C LEU A 360 -3.95 -9.81 -8.54
N LEU A 361 -4.75 -10.82 -8.85
CA LEU A 361 -4.28 -12.19 -9.04
C LEU A 361 -3.37 -12.29 -10.26
N LEU A 362 -3.74 -11.69 -11.40
CA LEU A 362 -2.90 -11.68 -12.60
C LEU A 362 -1.58 -10.95 -12.34
N MET A 363 -1.62 -9.79 -11.72
CA MET A 363 -0.43 -9.02 -11.35
C MET A 363 0.54 -9.84 -10.48
N ASP A 364 0.03 -10.50 -9.42
CA ASP A 364 0.83 -11.37 -8.54
C ASP A 364 1.45 -12.57 -9.28
N LYS A 365 0.74 -13.15 -10.25
CA LYS A 365 1.23 -14.32 -11.00
C LYS A 365 2.23 -13.95 -12.11
N VAL A 366 2.08 -12.80 -12.71
CA VAL A 366 3.03 -12.28 -13.72
C VAL A 366 4.26 -11.68 -13.08
N ALA A 367 4.10 -10.80 -12.08
CA ALA A 367 5.12 -10.21 -11.21
C ALA A 367 6.42 -9.81 -11.96
N ASP A 368 6.32 -8.98 -13.00
CA ASP A 368 7.46 -8.58 -13.83
C ASP A 368 7.67 -7.06 -13.80
N LYS A 369 8.80 -6.61 -13.28
CA LYS A 369 9.17 -5.19 -13.18
C LYS A 369 9.25 -4.43 -14.50
N ARG A 370 9.16 -5.12 -15.62
CA ARG A 370 9.16 -4.51 -16.96
C ARG A 370 7.76 -4.17 -17.46
N ILE A 371 6.72 -4.68 -16.77
CA ILE A 371 5.32 -4.49 -17.11
C ILE A 371 4.74 -3.42 -16.19
N ASN A 372 4.09 -2.43 -16.77
CA ASN A 372 3.27 -1.46 -16.07
C ASN A 372 1.82 -1.90 -16.14
N TYR A 373 1.07 -1.67 -15.07
CA TYR A 373 -0.33 -2.00 -15.00
C TYR A 373 -1.16 -0.72 -14.87
N HIS A 374 -2.23 -0.64 -15.65
CA HIS A 374 -3.13 0.50 -15.68
C HIS A 374 -4.57 0.03 -15.51
N ILE A 375 -5.39 0.87 -14.91
CA ILE A 375 -6.81 0.58 -14.67
C ILE A 375 -7.64 1.63 -15.40
N VAL A 376 -8.59 1.18 -16.19
CA VAL A 376 -9.64 2.01 -16.81
C VAL A 376 -10.92 1.78 -16.03
N ILE A 377 -11.55 2.85 -15.61
CA ILE A 377 -12.84 2.82 -14.90
C ILE A 377 -13.82 3.70 -15.67
N ASN A 378 -14.98 3.15 -16.03
CA ASN A 378 -16.00 3.84 -16.82
C ASN A 378 -15.48 4.44 -18.14
N GLY A 379 -14.49 3.79 -18.76
CA GLY A 379 -13.87 4.23 -20.01
C GLY A 379 -12.86 5.38 -19.85
N GLU A 380 -12.56 5.81 -18.63
CA GLU A 380 -11.51 6.78 -18.34
C GLU A 380 -10.26 6.05 -17.84
N LEU A 381 -9.13 6.28 -18.50
CA LEU A 381 -7.84 5.76 -18.07
C LEU A 381 -7.34 6.61 -16.90
N ILE A 382 -7.34 6.00 -15.71
CA ILE A 382 -6.85 6.63 -14.50
C ILE A 382 -5.34 6.38 -14.45
N ILE A 383 -4.58 7.37 -14.92
CA ILE A 383 -3.12 7.40 -14.81
C ILE A 383 -2.75 8.64 -14.02
N ASP A 384 -1.89 8.47 -13.03
CA ASP A 384 -1.17 9.58 -12.46
C ASP A 384 0.08 9.89 -13.32
N ASN A 385 0.30 11.16 -13.61
CA ASN A 385 1.43 11.64 -14.42
C ASN A 385 2.72 11.72 -13.58
#